data_0639b5696b34cd19e6df70b0f7292629
#
_entry.id   0639b5696b34cd19e6df70b0f7292629
#
_cell.length_a   1.000
_cell.length_b   1.000
_cell.length_c   1.000
_cell.angle_alpha   90.00
_cell.angle_beta   90.00
_cell.angle_gamma   90.00
#
_symmetry.space_group_name_H-M   'P 1'
#
loop_
_entity.id
_entity.type
_entity.pdbx_description
1 polymer ?
#
loop_
_entity_poly.entity_id
_entity_poly.type
_entity_poly.pdbx_seq_one_letter_code
_entity_poly.pdbx_strand_id
1 'polypeptide(L)'
;MTRTLLRRPAPPEGRPRAVGRVTVVVVSPPPRRTARGRRAAVAVVTGIATFFAAQVALGVAVRTEVSPLRDPLYFDKFALLKKHPAFFAAADRPPTVLLVGSSRTLNAVNARRAAENLTKHVGRPAEVFNFGQAGAGPVTNAVYFRRLAAAGVTPDVALVEVHPAFLAGQHPLTPEARWLLPTRLRPEELDLVRGFGFPAATPATHGPRGLLASAFEYRFLLLDRYAPWMLMDSRRLNGGHEPDAFGFCRPPDVCTPKERAAFTKLTYAQYAEYFPGYRPTGCGVAAVRDTLEQCRARGVRPALVLMPECGGWETWYDAEGLRQLDALMANLSSEFGAPVIDARRWLTAEETIDGHHLTGNGADRFTDVLTRDALAPLLGGSR
;
A
#
# COMPACT_ATOMS: atom_id res chain seq x y z
N MET A 1 -48.27 -3.85 42.57
CA MET A 1 -49.63 -3.55 42.03
C MET A 1 -50.53 -4.73 42.36
N THR A 2 -51.38 -4.59 43.37
CA THR A 2 -52.24 -5.62 43.97
C THR A 2 -53.49 -5.70 43.13
N ARG A 3 -53.80 -6.84 42.52
CA ARG A 3 -55.09 -7.08 41.86
C ARG A 3 -56.10 -7.60 42.83
N THR A 4 -57.11 -6.75 43.14
CA THR A 4 -58.26 -7.09 43.94
C THR A 4 -59.22 -7.97 43.13
N LEU A 5 -59.44 -9.20 43.56
CA LEU A 5 -60.46 -10.08 43.00
C LEU A 5 -61.86 -9.70 43.57
N LEU A 6 -62.69 -9.15 42.71
CA LEU A 6 -64.12 -8.93 43.03
C LEU A 6 -64.89 -10.25 42.94
N ARG A 7 -65.43 -10.70 44.08
CA ARG A 7 -66.43 -11.80 44.22
C ARG A 7 -67.71 -11.41 43.50
N ARG A 8 -68.15 -12.23 42.51
CA ARG A 8 -69.50 -12.13 41.97
C ARG A 8 -70.55 -12.77 42.92
N PRO A 9 -71.73 -12.19 43.10
CA PRO A 9 -72.81 -12.78 43.87
C PRO A 9 -73.44 -13.98 43.12
N ALA A 10 -73.95 -14.95 43.90
CA ALA A 10 -74.62 -16.15 43.42
C ALA A 10 -75.93 -15.81 42.69
N PRO A 11 -76.27 -16.48 41.62
CA PRO A 11 -77.53 -16.26 40.92
C PRO A 11 -78.74 -16.89 41.67
N PRO A 12 -79.91 -16.30 41.57
CA PRO A 12 -81.10 -16.84 42.18
C PRO A 12 -81.55 -18.16 41.55
N GLU A 13 -82.00 -19.07 42.37
CA GLU A 13 -82.61 -20.38 42.01
C GLU A 13 -83.88 -20.14 41.15
N GLY A 14 -83.99 -20.83 40.01
CA GLY A 14 -85.21 -20.92 39.26
C GLY A 14 -85.25 -20.62 37.79
N ARG A 15 -84.15 -20.84 37.03
CA ARG A 15 -84.26 -20.78 35.53
C ARG A 15 -83.98 -22.12 34.86
N PRO A 16 -84.74 -22.47 33.81
CA PRO A 16 -84.54 -23.73 33.09
C PRO A 16 -83.15 -23.79 32.45
N ARG A 17 -82.51 -24.95 32.56
CA ARG A 17 -81.21 -25.25 32.00
C ARG A 17 -81.27 -25.02 30.45
N ALA A 18 -80.61 -24.00 30.02
CA ALA A 18 -80.32 -23.84 28.56
C ALA A 18 -79.43 -24.99 28.15
N VAL A 19 -79.86 -25.71 27.10
CA VAL A 19 -79.09 -26.75 26.40
C VAL A 19 -77.92 -26.00 25.77
N GLY A 20 -76.71 -26.26 26.28
CA GLY A 20 -75.52 -25.63 25.78
C GLY A 20 -75.28 -26.09 24.35
N ARG A 21 -75.28 -25.14 23.42
CA ARG A 21 -74.81 -25.36 22.07
C ARG A 21 -73.29 -25.68 22.15
N VAL A 22 -72.92 -26.92 21.81
CA VAL A 22 -71.55 -27.31 21.60
C VAL A 22 -71.10 -26.66 20.30
N THR A 23 -70.31 -25.62 20.39
CA THR A 23 -69.66 -25.01 19.22
C THR A 23 -68.46 -25.90 18.89
N VAL A 24 -68.57 -26.74 17.89
CA VAL A 24 -67.47 -27.49 17.31
C VAL A 24 -66.60 -26.48 16.55
N VAL A 25 -65.49 -26.11 17.17
CA VAL A 25 -64.45 -25.31 16.45
C VAL A 25 -63.77 -26.28 15.50
N VAL A 26 -64.12 -26.24 14.24
CA VAL A 26 -63.41 -26.93 13.16
C VAL A 26 -62.08 -26.21 12.98
N VAL A 27 -61.02 -26.73 13.57
CA VAL A 27 -59.68 -26.26 13.32
C VAL A 27 -59.34 -26.67 11.89
N SER A 28 -59.41 -25.73 10.95
CA SER A 28 -58.97 -25.96 9.58
C SER A 28 -57.50 -26.35 9.59
N PRO A 29 -57.11 -27.42 8.90
CA PRO A 29 -55.69 -27.77 8.79
C PRO A 29 -54.93 -26.61 8.20
N PRO A 30 -53.68 -26.37 8.63
CA PRO A 30 -52.85 -25.27 8.11
C PRO A 30 -52.78 -25.37 6.57
N PRO A 31 -52.84 -24.27 5.83
CA PRO A 31 -52.85 -24.27 4.39
C PRO A 31 -51.66 -25.05 3.87
N ARG A 32 -51.87 -26.11 3.11
CA ARG A 32 -50.80 -26.83 2.44
C ARG A 32 -50.01 -25.88 1.57
N ARG A 33 -48.72 -25.66 1.87
CA ARG A 33 -47.81 -24.86 1.06
C ARG A 33 -47.94 -25.29 -0.39
N THR A 34 -48.45 -24.42 -1.25
CA THR A 34 -48.64 -24.71 -2.67
C THR A 34 -47.28 -25.02 -3.29
N ALA A 35 -47.22 -25.86 -4.31
CA ALA A 35 -45.99 -26.23 -5.03
C ALA A 35 -45.24 -24.99 -5.52
N ARG A 36 -45.97 -23.88 -5.77
CA ARG A 36 -45.43 -22.57 -6.15
C ARG A 36 -44.69 -21.88 -4.99
N GLY A 37 -45.21 -21.94 -3.78
CA GLY A 37 -44.53 -21.40 -2.57
C GLY A 37 -43.28 -22.17 -2.21
N ARG A 38 -43.25 -23.50 -2.44
CA ARG A 38 -42.08 -24.34 -2.21
C ARG A 38 -40.95 -24.03 -3.24
N ARG A 39 -41.31 -23.85 -4.52
CA ARG A 39 -40.34 -23.44 -5.55
C ARG A 39 -39.78 -22.06 -5.28
N ALA A 40 -40.57 -21.07 -4.86
CA ALA A 40 -40.11 -19.74 -4.49
C ALA A 40 -39.15 -19.79 -3.27
N ALA A 41 -39.47 -20.58 -2.25
CA ALA A 41 -38.61 -20.76 -1.09
C ALA A 41 -37.26 -21.40 -1.48
N VAL A 42 -37.27 -22.43 -2.34
CA VAL A 42 -36.04 -23.04 -2.85
C VAL A 42 -35.23 -22.02 -3.65
N ALA A 43 -35.83 -21.23 -4.53
CA ALA A 43 -35.13 -20.21 -5.32
C ALA A 43 -34.45 -19.15 -4.41
N VAL A 44 -35.14 -18.69 -3.37
CA VAL A 44 -34.56 -17.74 -2.40
C VAL A 44 -33.39 -18.36 -1.63
N VAL A 45 -33.55 -19.57 -1.10
CA VAL A 45 -32.49 -20.27 -0.37
C VAL A 45 -31.29 -20.52 -1.27
N THR A 46 -31.52 -20.97 -2.51
CA THR A 46 -30.44 -21.16 -3.50
C THR A 46 -29.73 -19.86 -3.82
N GLY A 47 -30.48 -18.76 -4.02
CA GLY A 47 -29.90 -17.44 -4.28
C GLY A 47 -29.01 -16.96 -3.13
N ILE A 48 -29.50 -17.09 -1.90
CA ILE A 48 -28.72 -16.74 -0.70
C ILE A 48 -27.46 -17.62 -0.59
N ALA A 49 -27.60 -18.92 -0.76
CA ALA A 49 -26.46 -19.86 -0.69
C ALA A 49 -25.42 -19.55 -1.78
N THR A 50 -25.86 -19.28 -3.02
CA THR A 50 -24.97 -18.87 -4.12
C THR A 50 -24.26 -17.55 -3.83
N PHE A 51 -24.98 -16.56 -3.28
CA PHE A 51 -24.38 -15.28 -2.88
C PHE A 51 -23.25 -15.48 -1.86
N PHE A 52 -23.50 -16.23 -0.79
CA PHE A 52 -22.46 -16.49 0.21
C PHE A 52 -21.32 -17.36 -0.33
N ALA A 53 -21.61 -18.34 -1.16
CA ALA A 53 -20.60 -19.14 -1.83
C ALA A 53 -19.68 -18.27 -2.71
N ALA A 54 -20.24 -17.32 -3.46
CA ALA A 54 -19.49 -16.36 -4.25
C ALA A 54 -18.62 -15.42 -3.37
N GLN A 55 -19.15 -14.95 -2.22
CA GLN A 55 -18.36 -14.17 -1.28
C GLN A 55 -17.15 -14.96 -0.75
N VAL A 56 -17.37 -16.20 -0.34
CA VAL A 56 -16.30 -17.09 0.14
C VAL A 56 -15.28 -17.36 -0.97
N ALA A 57 -15.73 -17.71 -2.18
CA ALA A 57 -14.85 -17.95 -3.31
C ALA A 57 -13.98 -16.72 -3.64
N LEU A 58 -14.57 -15.53 -3.66
CA LEU A 58 -13.84 -14.25 -3.85
C LEU A 58 -12.82 -14.05 -2.74
N GLY A 59 -13.22 -14.23 -1.47
CA GLY A 59 -12.32 -14.05 -0.34
C GLY A 59 -11.15 -15.03 -0.35
N VAL A 60 -11.38 -16.28 -0.75
CA VAL A 60 -10.31 -17.26 -0.95
C VAL A 60 -9.42 -16.86 -2.11
N ALA A 61 -9.99 -16.49 -3.25
CA ALA A 61 -9.23 -16.08 -4.43
C ALA A 61 -8.30 -14.86 -4.13
N VAL A 62 -8.80 -13.86 -3.39
CA VAL A 62 -7.97 -12.70 -3.02
C VAL A 62 -6.87 -13.08 -2.03
N ARG A 63 -7.12 -14.07 -1.16
CA ARG A 63 -6.14 -14.50 -0.13
C ARG A 63 -5.04 -15.40 -0.66
N THR A 64 -5.17 -15.95 -1.86
CA THR A 64 -4.11 -16.77 -2.45
C THR A 64 -2.83 -15.95 -2.62
N GLU A 65 -1.68 -16.58 -2.41
CA GLU A 65 -0.38 -15.89 -2.45
C GLU A 65 -0.06 -15.24 -3.79
N VAL A 66 -0.58 -15.82 -4.87
CA VAL A 66 -0.34 -15.35 -6.25
C VAL A 66 -1.43 -14.44 -6.78
N SER A 67 -2.40 -14.06 -5.96
CA SER A 67 -3.53 -13.23 -6.43
C SER A 67 -3.11 -11.78 -6.62
N PRO A 68 -3.15 -11.23 -7.84
CA PRO A 68 -2.91 -9.81 -8.08
C PRO A 68 -3.96 -8.92 -7.42
N LEU A 69 -5.12 -9.47 -7.03
CA LEU A 69 -6.20 -8.73 -6.37
C LEU A 69 -5.87 -8.34 -4.92
N ARG A 70 -4.94 -9.04 -4.24
CA ARG A 70 -4.56 -8.67 -2.88
C ARG A 70 -3.81 -7.35 -2.83
N ASP A 71 -2.81 -7.21 -3.69
CA ASP A 71 -1.94 -6.04 -3.75
C ASP A 71 -1.60 -5.68 -5.21
N PRO A 72 -2.53 -5.06 -5.94
CA PRO A 72 -2.33 -4.74 -7.34
C PRO A 72 -1.08 -3.90 -7.58
N LEU A 73 -0.75 -2.97 -6.65
CA LEU A 73 0.44 -2.13 -6.75
C LEU A 73 1.73 -2.95 -6.85
N TYR A 74 1.85 -3.98 -6.03
CA TYR A 74 2.99 -4.88 -6.09
C TYR A 74 2.96 -5.76 -7.33
N PHE A 75 1.84 -6.46 -7.57
CA PHE A 75 1.78 -7.49 -8.61
C PHE A 75 1.86 -6.93 -10.02
N ASP A 76 1.26 -5.76 -10.29
CA ASP A 76 1.35 -5.12 -11.59
C ASP A 76 2.80 -4.68 -11.89
N LYS A 77 3.50 -4.08 -10.92
CA LYS A 77 4.93 -3.76 -11.06
C LYS A 77 5.81 -4.99 -11.16
N PHE A 78 5.53 -6.02 -10.37
CA PHE A 78 6.26 -7.27 -10.46
C PHE A 78 6.06 -7.97 -11.82
N ALA A 79 4.86 -7.85 -12.41
CA ALA A 79 4.61 -8.35 -13.77
C ALA A 79 5.43 -7.62 -14.83
N LEU A 80 5.69 -6.30 -14.65
CA LEU A 80 6.61 -5.55 -15.50
C LEU A 80 8.05 -6.01 -15.27
N LEU A 81 8.51 -6.10 -14.01
CA LEU A 81 9.87 -6.53 -13.67
C LEU A 81 10.20 -7.93 -14.22
N LYS A 82 9.23 -8.86 -14.25
CA LYS A 82 9.44 -10.18 -14.85
C LYS A 82 9.80 -10.16 -16.33
N LYS A 83 9.58 -9.07 -17.04
CA LYS A 83 10.00 -8.89 -18.43
C LYS A 83 11.49 -8.50 -18.55
N HIS A 84 12.17 -8.29 -17.42
CA HIS A 84 13.58 -7.95 -17.31
C HIS A 84 14.36 -9.12 -16.68
N PRO A 85 14.75 -10.13 -17.47
CA PRO A 85 15.35 -11.37 -16.95
C PRO A 85 16.68 -11.16 -16.20
N ALA A 86 17.39 -10.08 -16.48
CA ALA A 86 18.64 -9.75 -15.79
C ALA A 86 18.48 -9.53 -14.28
N PHE A 87 17.28 -9.24 -13.79
CA PHE A 87 17.01 -9.13 -12.34
C PHE A 87 16.87 -10.48 -11.63
N PHE A 88 16.79 -11.58 -12.38
CA PHE A 88 16.73 -12.92 -11.85
C PHE A 88 18.10 -13.60 -12.07
N ALA A 89 18.53 -14.45 -11.13
CA ALA A 89 19.86 -15.05 -11.16
C ALA A 89 20.16 -15.71 -12.51
N ALA A 90 21.13 -15.17 -13.25
CA ALA A 90 21.65 -15.71 -14.51
C ALA A 90 23.17 -15.45 -14.56
N ALA A 91 23.93 -16.40 -15.13
CA ALA A 91 25.33 -16.16 -15.49
C ALA A 91 25.39 -15.11 -16.63
N ASP A 92 26.42 -14.31 -16.63
CA ASP A 92 26.73 -13.33 -17.71
C ASP A 92 25.67 -12.25 -17.98
N ARG A 93 24.84 -11.94 -16.95
CA ARG A 93 23.84 -10.88 -17.06
C ARG A 93 24.45 -9.47 -16.96
N PRO A 94 23.84 -8.46 -17.59
CA PRO A 94 24.22 -7.08 -17.37
C PRO A 94 24.03 -6.68 -15.88
N PRO A 95 24.84 -5.73 -15.38
CA PRO A 95 24.64 -5.20 -14.03
C PRO A 95 23.25 -4.54 -13.90
N THR A 96 22.63 -4.74 -12.77
CA THR A 96 21.25 -4.33 -12.50
C THR A 96 21.15 -3.41 -11.31
N VAL A 97 20.29 -2.39 -11.43
CA VAL A 97 19.93 -1.46 -10.33
C VAL A 97 18.42 -1.52 -10.11
N LEU A 98 18.02 -1.89 -8.91
CA LEU A 98 16.63 -1.85 -8.47
C LEU A 98 16.40 -0.61 -7.61
N LEU A 99 15.45 0.24 -7.99
CA LEU A 99 15.04 1.39 -7.20
C LEU A 99 13.84 1.00 -6.36
N VAL A 100 13.90 1.24 -5.04
CA VAL A 100 12.84 0.93 -4.09
C VAL A 100 12.48 2.20 -3.33
N GLY A 101 11.22 2.61 -3.39
CA GLY A 101 10.83 3.88 -2.80
C GLY A 101 9.34 4.21 -2.95
N SER A 102 9.02 5.46 -2.69
CA SER A 102 7.70 6.06 -2.70
C SER A 102 7.27 6.58 -4.08
N SER A 103 6.21 7.40 -4.12
CA SER A 103 5.83 8.20 -5.29
C SER A 103 6.97 9.11 -5.77
N ARG A 104 7.86 9.53 -4.86
CA ARG A 104 9.03 10.33 -5.22
C ARG A 104 9.95 9.53 -6.14
N THR A 105 10.32 8.30 -5.76
CA THR A 105 11.08 7.40 -6.64
C THR A 105 10.31 7.08 -7.92
N LEU A 106 9.02 6.74 -7.80
CA LEU A 106 8.14 6.39 -8.92
C LEU A 106 8.15 7.45 -10.03
N ASN A 107 8.08 8.72 -9.64
CA ASN A 107 7.93 9.86 -10.55
C ASN A 107 9.24 10.60 -10.85
N ALA A 108 10.33 10.33 -10.11
CA ALA A 108 11.58 11.07 -10.27
C ALA A 108 12.64 10.35 -11.10
N VAL A 109 12.64 9.01 -11.13
CA VAL A 109 13.70 8.28 -11.81
C VAL A 109 13.17 7.56 -13.05
N ASN A 110 13.48 8.12 -14.21
CA ASN A 110 13.23 7.49 -15.50
C ASN A 110 14.24 6.33 -15.70
N ALA A 111 13.80 5.12 -15.34
CA ALA A 111 14.69 3.97 -15.29
C ALA A 111 15.23 3.56 -16.66
N ARG A 112 14.48 3.77 -17.76
CA ARG A 112 14.97 3.58 -19.13
C ARG A 112 16.14 4.52 -19.41
N ARG A 113 15.96 5.83 -19.18
CA ARG A 113 17.00 6.85 -19.36
C ARG A 113 18.22 6.56 -18.48
N ALA A 114 17.99 6.13 -17.23
CA ALA A 114 19.06 5.74 -16.33
C ALA A 114 19.86 4.55 -16.88
N ALA A 115 19.21 3.53 -17.42
CA ALA A 115 19.87 2.37 -18.03
C ALA A 115 20.70 2.77 -19.27
N GLU A 116 20.14 3.61 -20.14
CA GLU A 116 20.86 4.15 -21.31
C GLU A 116 22.10 4.96 -20.92
N ASN A 117 21.97 5.83 -19.91
CA ASN A 117 23.07 6.63 -19.40
C ASN A 117 24.14 5.77 -18.69
N LEU A 118 23.72 4.81 -17.86
CA LEU A 118 24.64 3.86 -17.22
C LEU A 118 25.44 3.08 -18.25
N THR A 119 24.77 2.58 -19.29
CA THR A 119 25.44 1.87 -20.40
C THR A 119 26.58 2.69 -21.01
N LYS A 120 26.35 4.01 -21.22
CA LYS A 120 27.38 4.93 -21.72
C LYS A 120 28.51 5.14 -20.71
N HIS A 121 28.20 5.33 -19.41
CA HIS A 121 29.20 5.59 -18.39
C HIS A 121 30.04 4.37 -18.03
N VAL A 122 29.43 3.18 -18.00
CA VAL A 122 30.10 1.94 -17.59
C VAL A 122 30.71 1.20 -18.76
N GLY A 123 30.40 1.61 -20.02
CA GLY A 123 30.93 1.00 -21.25
C GLY A 123 30.39 -0.40 -21.57
N ARG A 124 29.33 -0.84 -20.90
CA ARG A 124 28.65 -2.12 -21.11
C ARG A 124 27.15 -1.98 -20.78
N PRO A 125 26.29 -2.83 -21.37
CA PRO A 125 24.86 -2.81 -21.06
C PRO A 125 24.60 -2.86 -19.56
N ALA A 126 23.63 -2.07 -19.08
CA ALA A 126 23.16 -2.07 -17.70
C ALA A 126 21.63 -1.97 -17.68
N GLU A 127 20.98 -2.57 -16.71
CA GLU A 127 19.52 -2.48 -16.55
C GLU A 127 19.16 -1.78 -15.25
N VAL A 128 18.14 -0.93 -15.33
CA VAL A 128 17.56 -0.23 -14.19
C VAL A 128 16.06 -0.47 -14.18
N PHE A 129 15.50 -0.77 -13.02
CA PHE A 129 14.06 -0.90 -12.85
C PHE A 129 13.57 -0.06 -11.68
N ASN A 130 12.52 0.72 -11.92
CA ASN A 130 11.91 1.57 -10.91
C ASN A 130 10.75 0.83 -10.22
N PHE A 131 10.99 0.31 -9.01
CA PHE A 131 9.97 -0.34 -8.20
C PHE A 131 9.31 0.63 -7.18
N GLY A 132 9.51 1.93 -7.31
CA GLY A 132 8.82 2.95 -6.50
C GLY A 132 7.30 2.84 -6.61
N GLN A 133 6.58 3.12 -5.52
CA GLN A 133 5.12 2.99 -5.44
C GLN A 133 4.49 4.20 -4.77
N ALA A 134 3.34 4.65 -5.28
CA ALA A 134 2.60 5.73 -4.63
C ALA A 134 2.22 5.37 -3.19
N GLY A 135 2.53 6.27 -2.25
CA GLY A 135 2.23 6.08 -0.83
C GLY A 135 3.09 5.04 -0.11
N ALA A 136 4.06 4.40 -0.78
CA ALA A 136 4.99 3.51 -0.12
C ALA A 136 5.96 4.30 0.77
N GLY A 137 6.16 3.79 1.98
CA GLY A 137 7.21 4.23 2.89
C GLY A 137 8.15 3.07 3.19
N PRO A 138 9.03 3.23 4.20
CA PRO A 138 10.02 2.20 4.53
C PRO A 138 9.42 0.83 4.86
N VAL A 139 8.26 0.78 5.53
CA VAL A 139 7.59 -0.48 5.90
C VAL A 139 7.08 -1.22 4.67
N THR A 140 6.43 -0.50 3.73
CA THR A 140 6.00 -1.08 2.44
C THR A 140 7.21 -1.58 1.65
N ASN A 141 8.27 -0.78 1.59
CA ASN A 141 9.50 -1.12 0.89
C ASN A 141 10.15 -2.38 1.44
N ALA A 142 10.20 -2.55 2.78
CA ALA A 142 10.71 -3.75 3.42
C ALA A 142 9.88 -5.00 3.05
N VAL A 143 8.56 -4.89 3.10
CA VAL A 143 7.66 -5.98 2.67
C VAL A 143 7.89 -6.32 1.20
N TYR A 144 7.93 -5.33 0.34
CA TYR A 144 8.09 -5.54 -1.11
C TYR A 144 9.47 -6.10 -1.46
N PHE A 145 10.52 -5.61 -0.82
CA PHE A 145 11.86 -6.16 -1.03
C PHE A 145 11.94 -7.64 -0.62
N ARG A 146 11.30 -8.03 0.50
CA ARG A 146 11.20 -9.44 0.90
C ARG A 146 10.42 -10.29 -0.11
N ARG A 147 9.29 -9.78 -0.64
CA ARG A 147 8.52 -10.46 -1.69
C ARG A 147 9.35 -10.65 -2.97
N LEU A 148 10.07 -9.61 -3.40
CA LEU A 148 10.95 -9.64 -4.56
C LEU A 148 12.07 -10.66 -4.36
N ALA A 149 12.73 -10.63 -3.21
CA ALA A 149 13.78 -11.58 -2.87
C ALA A 149 13.28 -13.04 -2.82
N ALA A 150 12.09 -13.26 -2.25
CA ALA A 150 11.44 -14.59 -2.25
C ALA A 150 11.06 -15.07 -3.67
N ALA A 151 10.82 -14.14 -4.58
CA ALA A 151 10.56 -14.43 -6.00
C ALA A 151 11.85 -14.58 -6.85
N GLY A 152 13.03 -14.57 -6.23
CA GLY A 152 14.32 -14.78 -6.91
C GLY A 152 14.92 -13.51 -7.53
N VAL A 153 14.40 -12.32 -7.19
CA VAL A 153 14.98 -11.05 -7.65
C VAL A 153 16.26 -10.75 -6.89
N THR A 154 17.39 -10.64 -7.62
CA THR A 154 18.73 -10.43 -7.06
C THR A 154 19.47 -9.34 -7.84
N PRO A 155 19.15 -8.05 -7.63
CA PRO A 155 19.87 -6.96 -8.30
C PRO A 155 21.30 -6.85 -7.77
N ASP A 156 22.21 -6.26 -8.56
CA ASP A 156 23.55 -5.95 -8.10
C ASP A 156 23.57 -4.78 -7.10
N VAL A 157 22.68 -3.81 -7.33
CA VAL A 157 22.51 -2.62 -6.48
C VAL A 157 21.01 -2.43 -6.17
N ALA A 158 20.71 -2.18 -4.91
CA ALA A 158 19.39 -1.69 -4.47
C ALA A 158 19.53 -0.24 -4.01
N LEU A 159 18.91 0.69 -4.74
CA LEU A 159 18.79 2.08 -4.30
C LEU A 159 17.51 2.22 -3.47
N VAL A 160 17.67 2.46 -2.17
CA VAL A 160 16.57 2.53 -1.19
C VAL A 160 16.30 3.98 -0.83
N GLU A 161 15.11 4.47 -1.19
CA GLU A 161 14.67 5.79 -0.77
C GLU A 161 14.45 5.86 0.73
N VAL A 162 15.00 6.89 1.34
CA VAL A 162 14.69 7.29 2.71
C VAL A 162 13.90 8.59 2.65
N HIS A 163 12.61 8.51 2.94
CA HIS A 163 11.76 9.69 3.04
C HIS A 163 11.72 10.15 4.50
N PRO A 164 12.30 11.34 4.84
CA PRO A 164 12.44 11.76 6.23
C PRO A 164 11.11 11.79 7.00
N ALA A 165 10.04 12.32 6.41
CA ALA A 165 8.73 12.40 7.09
C ALA A 165 8.19 11.02 7.53
N PHE A 166 8.55 9.92 6.85
CA PHE A 166 8.14 8.57 7.23
C PHE A 166 8.97 7.96 8.36
N LEU A 167 10.03 8.65 8.78
CA LEU A 167 10.83 8.27 9.94
C LEU A 167 10.41 9.00 11.23
N ALA A 168 9.32 9.79 11.20
CA ALA A 168 8.83 10.60 12.31
C ALA A 168 8.31 9.74 13.47
N GLY A 169 9.19 9.22 14.31
CA GLY A 169 8.86 8.31 15.41
C GLY A 169 8.26 8.98 16.65
N GLN A 170 8.29 10.30 16.75
CA GLN A 170 7.63 11.06 17.81
C GLN A 170 6.10 11.07 17.66
N HIS A 171 5.57 10.79 16.46
CA HIS A 171 4.14 10.72 16.23
C HIS A 171 3.66 9.26 16.38
N PRO A 172 2.49 9.01 17.01
CA PRO A 172 1.99 7.66 17.28
C PRO A 172 1.64 6.89 16.00
N LEU A 173 1.36 7.60 14.92
CA LEU A 173 1.06 7.02 13.60
C LEU A 173 2.08 7.53 12.59
N THR A 174 2.69 6.62 11.84
CA THR A 174 3.50 6.99 10.68
C THR A 174 2.59 7.48 9.53
N PRO A 175 3.03 8.45 8.70
CA PRO A 175 2.28 8.84 7.50
C PRO A 175 1.90 7.65 6.62
N GLU A 176 2.76 6.64 6.57
CA GLU A 176 2.58 5.42 5.76
C GLU A 176 1.33 4.62 6.15
N ALA A 177 0.87 4.71 7.40
CA ALA A 177 -0.34 4.02 7.87
C ALA A 177 -1.63 4.43 7.11
N ARG A 178 -1.60 5.55 6.40
CA ARG A 178 -2.69 6.01 5.53
C ARG A 178 -2.78 5.22 4.22
N TRP A 179 -1.68 4.66 3.76
CA TRP A 179 -1.57 4.02 2.43
C TRP A 179 -1.30 2.52 2.49
N LEU A 180 -0.53 2.06 3.49
CA LEU A 180 -0.33 0.63 3.69
C LEU A 180 -1.54 0.00 4.38
N LEU A 181 -2.52 -0.39 3.58
CA LEU A 181 -3.72 -1.05 4.10
C LEU A 181 -3.36 -2.48 4.54
N PRO A 182 -3.69 -2.88 5.80
CA PRO A 182 -3.41 -4.23 6.29
C PRO A 182 -4.02 -5.36 5.45
N THR A 183 -5.08 -5.07 4.67
CA THR A 183 -5.70 -6.01 3.73
C THR A 183 -4.78 -6.41 2.57
N ARG A 184 -3.74 -5.62 2.27
CA ARG A 184 -2.73 -5.90 1.25
C ARG A 184 -1.63 -6.84 1.77
N LEU A 185 -1.53 -7.00 3.09
CA LEU A 185 -0.51 -7.80 3.74
C LEU A 185 -0.97 -9.26 3.90
N ARG A 186 -0.02 -10.19 3.89
CA ARG A 186 -0.22 -11.58 4.28
C ARG A 186 -0.20 -11.69 5.81
N PRO A 187 -0.71 -12.76 6.41
CA PRO A 187 -0.66 -12.94 7.86
C PRO A 187 0.76 -12.81 8.44
N GLU A 188 1.75 -13.47 7.83
CA GLU A 188 3.17 -13.42 8.25
C GLU A 188 3.79 -12.02 8.07
N GLU A 189 3.32 -11.26 7.07
CA GLU A 189 3.76 -9.87 6.86
C GLU A 189 3.14 -8.92 7.88
N LEU A 190 1.93 -9.22 8.38
CA LEU A 190 1.35 -8.47 9.50
C LEU A 190 2.22 -8.59 10.77
N ASP A 191 2.72 -9.78 11.05
CA ASP A 191 3.59 -10.01 12.20
C ASP A 191 4.94 -9.31 12.00
N LEU A 192 5.50 -9.35 10.78
CA LEU A 192 6.70 -8.61 10.42
C LEU A 192 6.54 -7.10 10.67
N VAL A 193 5.49 -6.47 10.12
CA VAL A 193 5.33 -5.01 10.25
C VAL A 193 5.01 -4.60 11.69
N ARG A 194 4.30 -5.43 12.45
CA ARG A 194 4.11 -5.25 13.89
C ARG A 194 5.43 -5.34 14.65
N GLY A 195 6.33 -6.25 14.23
CA GLY A 195 7.68 -6.34 14.76
C GLY A 195 8.50 -5.07 14.59
N PHE A 196 8.24 -4.28 13.55
CA PHE A 196 8.79 -2.92 13.40
C PHE A 196 8.15 -1.89 14.31
N GLY A 197 7.00 -2.19 14.93
CA GLY A 197 6.16 -1.24 15.66
C GLY A 197 5.12 -0.53 14.79
N PHE A 198 4.87 -1.03 13.57
CA PHE A 198 3.84 -0.46 12.70
C PHE A 198 2.43 -0.82 13.21
N PRO A 199 1.49 0.15 13.28
CA PRO A 199 0.16 -0.06 13.87
C PRO A 199 -0.78 -0.81 12.93
N ALA A 200 -0.47 -2.07 12.60
CA ALA A 200 -1.29 -2.90 11.74
C ALA A 200 -2.36 -3.67 12.52
N ALA A 201 -3.62 -3.28 12.39
CA ALA A 201 -4.74 -4.08 12.87
C ALA A 201 -4.90 -5.36 12.04
N THR A 202 -5.34 -6.46 12.68
CA THR A 202 -5.73 -7.65 11.92
C THR A 202 -6.99 -7.36 11.13
N PRO A 203 -6.97 -7.42 9.79
CA PRO A 203 -8.16 -7.17 8.99
C PRO A 203 -9.28 -8.15 9.29
N ALA A 204 -10.52 -7.68 9.34
CA ALA A 204 -11.70 -8.56 9.46
C ALA A 204 -11.73 -9.62 8.34
N THR A 205 -11.16 -9.28 7.18
CA THR A 205 -10.98 -10.18 6.04
C THR A 205 -10.14 -11.41 6.36
N HIS A 206 -9.24 -11.37 7.35
CA HIS A 206 -8.45 -12.54 7.75
C HIS A 206 -9.24 -13.54 8.59
N GLY A 207 -10.38 -13.15 9.15
CA GLY A 207 -11.27 -14.02 9.91
C GLY A 207 -12.39 -14.64 9.03
N PRO A 208 -13.14 -15.63 9.56
CA PRO A 208 -14.23 -16.27 8.82
C PRO A 208 -15.36 -15.30 8.46
N ARG A 209 -15.63 -14.28 9.29
CA ARG A 209 -16.66 -13.26 9.01
C ARG A 209 -16.33 -12.42 7.79
N GLY A 210 -15.05 -12.11 7.56
CA GLY A 210 -14.61 -11.35 6.38
C GLY A 210 -14.83 -12.11 5.07
N LEU A 211 -14.85 -13.46 5.09
CA LEU A 211 -15.17 -14.24 3.91
C LEU A 211 -16.63 -14.04 3.45
N LEU A 212 -17.55 -13.78 4.37
CA LEU A 212 -18.97 -13.61 4.04
C LEU A 212 -19.29 -12.22 3.47
N ALA A 213 -18.35 -11.26 3.56
CA ALA A 213 -18.48 -9.89 3.07
C ALA A 213 -17.33 -9.48 2.15
N SER A 214 -16.68 -10.42 1.49
CA SER A 214 -15.45 -10.19 0.71
C SER A 214 -15.62 -9.11 -0.37
N ALA A 215 -16.74 -9.09 -1.09
CA ALA A 215 -16.98 -8.07 -2.12
C ALA A 215 -17.05 -6.66 -1.52
N PHE A 216 -17.59 -6.49 -0.32
CA PHE A 216 -17.62 -5.21 0.37
C PHE A 216 -16.23 -4.82 0.88
N GLU A 217 -15.51 -5.73 1.49
CA GLU A 217 -14.17 -5.48 2.04
C GLU A 217 -13.16 -5.11 0.95
N TYR A 218 -13.20 -5.82 -0.19
CA TYR A 218 -12.31 -5.58 -1.31
C TYR A 218 -12.88 -4.66 -2.40
N ARG A 219 -14.02 -3.98 -2.14
CA ARG A 219 -14.74 -3.18 -3.14
C ARG A 219 -13.87 -2.16 -3.87
N PHE A 220 -12.99 -1.46 -3.18
CA PHE A 220 -12.13 -0.46 -3.82
C PHE A 220 -11.05 -1.10 -4.69
N LEU A 221 -10.49 -2.23 -4.28
CA LEU A 221 -9.55 -3.00 -5.10
C LEU A 221 -10.23 -3.56 -6.35
N LEU A 222 -11.46 -4.08 -6.20
CA LEU A 222 -12.24 -4.60 -7.32
C LEU A 222 -12.67 -3.49 -8.28
N LEU A 223 -13.11 -2.35 -7.76
CA LEU A 223 -13.47 -1.18 -8.59
C LEU A 223 -12.23 -0.65 -9.33
N ASP A 224 -11.11 -0.48 -8.65
CA ASP A 224 -9.88 -0.01 -9.29
C ASP A 224 -9.44 -0.93 -10.44
N ARG A 225 -9.59 -2.24 -10.27
CA ARG A 225 -9.18 -3.23 -11.27
C ARG A 225 -10.16 -3.38 -12.44
N TYR A 226 -11.46 -3.38 -12.17
CA TYR A 226 -12.48 -3.77 -13.16
C TYR A 226 -13.41 -2.63 -13.59
N ALA A 227 -13.49 -1.56 -12.82
CA ALA A 227 -14.34 -0.41 -13.10
C ALA A 227 -13.69 0.90 -12.60
N PRO A 228 -12.44 1.22 -13.00
CA PRO A 228 -11.69 2.36 -12.48
C PRO A 228 -12.40 3.69 -12.73
N TRP A 229 -13.21 3.80 -13.78
CA TRP A 229 -14.04 4.98 -14.08
C TRP A 229 -15.10 5.29 -13.01
N MET A 230 -15.41 4.35 -12.12
CA MET A 230 -16.32 4.57 -10.98
C MET A 230 -15.61 5.18 -9.77
N LEU A 231 -14.29 5.31 -9.80
CA LEU A 231 -13.48 5.88 -8.73
C LEU A 231 -12.95 7.26 -9.14
N MET A 232 -13.00 8.20 -8.22
CA MET A 232 -12.24 9.45 -8.35
C MET A 232 -10.74 9.13 -8.32
N ASP A 233 -9.91 9.89 -9.03
CA ASP A 233 -8.46 9.66 -9.13
C ASP A 233 -7.79 9.56 -7.76
N SER A 234 -8.23 10.35 -6.77
CA SER A 234 -7.76 10.27 -5.38
C SER A 234 -8.07 8.94 -4.67
N ARG A 235 -8.93 8.10 -5.23
CA ARG A 235 -9.31 6.78 -4.71
C ARG A 235 -8.68 5.63 -5.50
N ARG A 236 -8.06 5.93 -6.63
CA ARG A 236 -7.30 4.94 -7.41
C ARG A 236 -5.98 4.63 -6.74
N LEU A 237 -5.53 3.39 -6.82
CA LEU A 237 -4.34 2.92 -6.13
C LEU A 237 -3.07 3.69 -6.53
N ASN A 238 -2.84 3.94 -7.80
CA ASN A 238 -1.68 4.72 -8.28
C ASN A 238 -2.04 6.18 -8.62
N GLY A 239 -3.13 6.75 -8.08
CA GLY A 239 -3.60 8.05 -8.51
C GLY A 239 -3.99 8.10 -10.00
N GLY A 240 -4.27 6.94 -10.61
CA GLY A 240 -4.56 6.82 -12.04
C GLY A 240 -3.33 6.83 -12.97
N HIS A 241 -2.11 6.84 -12.42
CA HIS A 241 -0.87 6.80 -13.20
C HIS A 241 -0.49 5.36 -13.55
N GLU A 242 -0.21 5.11 -14.82
CA GLU A 242 0.29 3.83 -15.31
C GLU A 242 1.82 3.89 -15.48
N PRO A 243 2.58 2.97 -14.86
CA PRO A 243 4.02 2.91 -15.06
C PRO A 243 4.36 2.40 -16.47
N ASP A 244 5.46 2.90 -17.04
CA ASP A 244 6.02 2.37 -18.26
C ASP A 244 6.63 0.96 -18.07
N ALA A 245 7.19 0.39 -19.14
CA ALA A 245 7.80 -0.95 -19.10
C ALA A 245 8.96 -1.06 -18.10
N PHE A 246 9.57 0.04 -17.69
CA PHE A 246 10.67 0.12 -16.72
C PHE A 246 10.22 0.56 -15.32
N GLY A 247 8.90 0.69 -15.13
CA GLY A 247 8.29 1.02 -13.84
C GLY A 247 8.21 2.50 -13.51
N PHE A 248 8.60 3.42 -14.41
CA PHE A 248 8.53 4.86 -14.23
C PHE A 248 7.15 5.41 -14.59
N CYS A 249 6.62 6.33 -13.78
CA CYS A 249 5.43 7.11 -14.12
C CYS A 249 5.84 8.55 -14.39
N ARG A 250 5.79 8.97 -15.66
CA ARG A 250 6.17 10.32 -16.05
C ARG A 250 5.16 11.34 -15.53
N PRO A 251 5.57 12.30 -14.69
CA PRO A 251 4.73 13.41 -14.28
C PRO A 251 4.59 14.46 -15.40
N PRO A 252 3.70 15.48 -15.26
CA PRO A 252 3.64 16.62 -16.16
C PRO A 252 5.01 17.31 -16.31
N ASP A 253 5.37 17.68 -17.54
CA ASP A 253 6.70 18.24 -17.84
C ASP A 253 6.98 19.56 -17.13
N VAL A 254 5.95 20.36 -16.87
CA VAL A 254 6.02 21.66 -16.24
C VAL A 254 4.88 21.83 -15.23
N CYS A 255 5.10 22.72 -14.26
CA CYS A 255 4.09 23.14 -13.29
C CYS A 255 4.16 24.67 -13.17
N THR A 256 3.03 25.33 -13.26
CA THR A 256 2.99 26.80 -13.11
C THR A 256 3.27 27.21 -11.66
N PRO A 257 3.78 28.42 -11.38
CA PRO A 257 4.01 28.89 -10.01
C PRO A 257 2.76 28.85 -9.14
N LYS A 258 1.58 29.12 -9.71
CA LYS A 258 0.29 29.09 -8.99
C LYS A 258 -0.10 27.67 -8.61
N GLU A 259 0.02 26.71 -9.52
CA GLU A 259 -0.25 25.28 -9.25
C GLU A 259 0.74 24.76 -8.22
N ARG A 260 2.03 25.04 -8.38
CA ARG A 260 3.07 24.64 -7.42
C ARG A 260 2.76 25.14 -6.01
N ALA A 261 2.42 26.44 -5.86
CA ALA A 261 2.06 26.99 -4.56
C ALA A 261 0.84 26.27 -3.94
N ALA A 262 -0.18 25.95 -4.76
CA ALA A 262 -1.35 25.22 -4.29
C ALA A 262 -1.00 23.77 -3.89
N PHE A 263 -0.21 23.06 -4.68
CA PHE A 263 0.21 21.69 -4.38
C PHE A 263 1.15 21.65 -3.17
N THR A 264 2.11 22.56 -3.06
CA THR A 264 3.00 22.66 -1.87
C THR A 264 2.18 22.86 -0.59
N LYS A 265 1.14 23.69 -0.64
CA LYS A 265 0.24 23.87 0.52
C LYS A 265 -0.52 22.59 0.88
N LEU A 266 -1.01 21.85 -0.12
CA LEU A 266 -1.67 20.56 0.11
C LEU A 266 -0.72 19.52 0.70
N THR A 267 0.48 19.44 0.15
CA THR A 267 1.52 18.53 0.64
C THR A 267 1.97 18.90 2.06
N TYR A 268 2.15 20.19 2.36
CA TYR A 268 2.41 20.63 3.73
C TYR A 268 1.31 20.15 4.68
N ALA A 269 0.05 20.40 4.33
CA ALA A 269 -1.07 19.99 5.18
C ALA A 269 -1.12 18.46 5.40
N GLN A 270 -0.63 17.67 4.45
CA GLN A 270 -0.55 16.22 4.55
C GLN A 270 0.50 15.74 5.56
N TYR A 271 1.61 16.47 5.70
CA TYR A 271 2.75 16.09 6.55
C TYR A 271 2.96 16.99 7.77
N ALA A 272 2.21 18.11 7.90
CA ALA A 272 2.45 19.12 8.93
C ALA A 272 2.51 18.58 10.36
N GLU A 273 1.73 17.55 10.68
CA GLU A 273 1.70 16.92 12.01
C GLU A 273 2.99 16.14 12.35
N TYR A 274 3.80 15.77 11.35
CA TYR A 274 5.01 14.97 11.53
C TYR A 274 6.29 15.80 11.66
N PHE A 275 6.25 17.11 11.45
CA PHE A 275 7.42 17.97 11.53
C PHE A 275 7.74 18.47 12.94
N PRO A 276 6.75 18.87 13.78
CA PRO A 276 7.04 19.39 15.12
C PRO A 276 7.77 18.36 15.98
N GLY A 277 8.93 18.73 16.51
CA GLY A 277 9.77 17.86 17.33
C GLY A 277 10.23 16.62 16.60
N TYR A 278 10.49 16.71 15.30
CA TYR A 278 10.87 15.59 14.43
C TYR A 278 12.01 14.76 15.04
N ARG A 279 11.80 13.45 15.07
CA ARG A 279 12.79 12.45 15.56
C ARG A 279 12.78 11.25 14.63
N PRO A 280 13.87 11.01 13.87
CA PRO A 280 13.97 9.87 12.96
C PRO A 280 14.17 8.57 13.73
N THR A 281 13.08 7.97 14.17
CA THR A 281 13.05 6.73 14.99
C THR A 281 11.86 5.85 14.60
N GLY A 282 11.59 4.80 15.38
CA GLY A 282 10.37 3.98 15.24
C GLY A 282 10.35 3.03 14.05
N CYS A 283 9.15 2.71 13.60
CA CYS A 283 8.91 1.64 12.62
C CYS A 283 9.58 1.89 11.27
N GLY A 284 9.67 3.15 10.82
CA GLY A 284 10.33 3.50 9.56
C GLY A 284 11.81 3.16 9.58
N VAL A 285 12.51 3.49 10.68
CA VAL A 285 13.95 3.18 10.85
C VAL A 285 14.16 1.67 10.94
N ALA A 286 13.32 0.95 11.69
CA ALA A 286 13.40 -0.50 11.79
C ALA A 286 13.22 -1.18 10.42
N ALA A 287 12.30 -0.69 9.62
CA ALA A 287 12.04 -1.19 8.28
C ALA A 287 13.18 -0.89 7.28
N VAL A 288 13.80 0.31 7.36
CA VAL A 288 15.03 0.60 6.58
C VAL A 288 16.14 -0.38 6.94
N ARG A 289 16.40 -0.59 8.25
CA ARG A 289 17.39 -1.57 8.70
C ARG A 289 17.11 -2.97 8.17
N ASP A 290 15.86 -3.43 8.26
CA ASP A 290 15.46 -4.72 7.70
C ASP A 290 15.77 -4.83 6.21
N THR A 291 15.47 -3.80 5.43
CA THR A 291 15.78 -3.78 3.98
C THR A 291 17.30 -3.90 3.74
N LEU A 292 18.10 -3.19 4.50
CA LEU A 292 19.58 -3.25 4.40
C LEU A 292 20.12 -4.63 4.82
N GLU A 293 19.57 -5.24 5.88
CA GLU A 293 19.89 -6.61 6.30
C GLU A 293 19.55 -7.64 5.21
N GLN A 294 18.38 -7.48 4.56
CA GLN A 294 17.99 -8.31 3.44
C GLN A 294 18.94 -8.16 2.24
N CYS A 295 19.42 -6.95 1.96
CA CYS A 295 20.44 -6.71 0.95
C CYS A 295 21.73 -7.45 1.30
N ARG A 296 22.26 -7.25 2.52
CA ARG A 296 23.49 -7.90 3.00
C ARG A 296 23.40 -9.42 2.96
N ALA A 297 22.30 -9.99 3.42
CA ALA A 297 22.08 -11.45 3.43
C ALA A 297 22.06 -12.09 2.03
N ARG A 298 21.85 -11.30 0.98
CA ARG A 298 21.77 -11.76 -0.42
C ARG A 298 22.91 -11.28 -1.31
N GLY A 299 23.89 -10.59 -0.74
CA GLY A 299 25.01 -10.03 -1.51
C GLY A 299 24.60 -8.89 -2.45
N VAL A 300 23.45 -8.26 -2.21
CA VAL A 300 22.99 -7.06 -2.92
C VAL A 300 23.66 -5.84 -2.29
N ARG A 301 24.30 -5.01 -3.08
CA ARG A 301 24.90 -3.75 -2.59
C ARG A 301 23.80 -2.71 -2.37
N PRO A 302 23.57 -2.27 -1.13
CA PRO A 302 22.58 -1.20 -0.89
C PRO A 302 23.21 0.18 -1.09
N ALA A 303 22.38 1.15 -1.48
CA ALA A 303 22.67 2.57 -1.36
C ALA A 303 21.40 3.26 -0.85
N LEU A 304 21.56 4.27 0.00
CA LEU A 304 20.46 5.07 0.53
C LEU A 304 20.35 6.36 -0.27
N VAL A 305 19.13 6.81 -0.58
CA VAL A 305 18.92 8.09 -1.24
C VAL A 305 17.91 8.95 -0.47
N LEU A 306 18.32 10.17 -0.17
CA LEU A 306 17.45 11.27 0.26
C LEU A 306 17.08 12.04 -0.99
N MET A 307 15.81 11.94 -1.40
CA MET A 307 15.31 12.52 -2.65
C MET A 307 15.22 14.06 -2.57
N PRO A 308 15.17 14.78 -3.71
CA PRO A 308 15.07 16.23 -3.72
C PRO A 308 13.93 16.78 -2.86
N GLU A 309 14.23 17.82 -2.07
CA GLU A 309 13.30 18.58 -1.24
C GLU A 309 13.54 20.06 -1.49
N CYS A 310 12.54 20.74 -2.06
CA CYS A 310 12.64 22.11 -2.52
C CYS A 310 11.47 22.93 -1.98
N GLY A 311 11.47 24.25 -2.26
CA GLY A 311 10.32 25.10 -1.95
C GLY A 311 10.04 25.26 -0.46
N GLY A 312 11.08 25.19 0.37
CA GLY A 312 11.00 25.41 1.82
C GLY A 312 10.81 24.14 2.64
N TRP A 313 10.80 22.95 2.04
CA TRP A 313 10.69 21.69 2.78
C TRP A 313 11.70 21.55 3.91
N GLU A 314 12.94 21.98 3.68
CA GLU A 314 14.01 21.97 4.68
C GLU A 314 13.70 22.81 5.92
N THR A 315 12.79 23.79 5.79
CA THR A 315 12.36 24.66 6.91
C THR A 315 11.24 24.06 7.75
N TRP A 316 10.63 22.96 7.30
CA TRP A 316 9.55 22.30 8.05
C TRP A 316 10.08 21.41 9.16
N TYR A 317 11.32 20.94 9.04
CA TYR A 317 11.99 20.16 10.09
C TYR A 317 12.71 21.11 11.07
N ASP A 318 12.74 20.77 12.34
CA ASP A 318 13.63 21.45 13.28
C ASP A 318 15.12 21.08 13.03
N ALA A 319 16.04 22.01 13.38
CA ALA A 319 17.46 21.81 13.15
C ALA A 319 18.01 20.60 13.90
N GLU A 320 17.46 20.27 15.07
CA GLU A 320 17.87 19.11 15.86
C GLU A 320 17.46 17.82 15.15
N GLY A 321 16.21 17.75 14.64
CA GLY A 321 15.73 16.60 13.90
C GLY A 321 16.55 16.35 12.63
N LEU A 322 16.94 17.39 11.90
CA LEU A 322 17.84 17.26 10.74
C LEU A 322 19.22 16.70 11.14
N ARG A 323 19.82 17.20 12.23
CA ARG A 323 21.09 16.63 12.73
C ARG A 323 20.96 15.15 13.09
N GLN A 324 19.84 14.78 13.72
CA GLN A 324 19.57 13.36 14.04
C GLN A 324 19.37 12.50 12.81
N LEU A 325 18.72 13.05 11.76
CA LEU A 325 18.60 12.36 10.47
C LEU A 325 19.98 12.13 9.84
N ASP A 326 20.81 13.16 9.79
CA ASP A 326 22.16 13.03 9.21
C ASP A 326 23.01 12.02 10.00
N ALA A 327 22.93 12.03 11.33
CA ALA A 327 23.58 11.03 12.18
C ALA A 327 23.04 9.62 11.94
N LEU A 328 21.73 9.46 11.79
CA LEU A 328 21.13 8.18 11.43
C LEU A 328 21.63 7.67 10.07
N MET A 329 21.68 8.53 9.05
CA MET A 329 22.18 8.17 7.73
C MET A 329 23.66 7.74 7.80
N ALA A 330 24.51 8.48 8.54
CA ALA A 330 25.91 8.11 8.75
C ALA A 330 26.06 6.75 9.45
N ASN A 331 25.25 6.49 10.47
CA ASN A 331 25.24 5.22 11.20
C ASN A 331 24.84 4.05 10.29
N LEU A 332 23.76 4.20 9.53
CA LEU A 332 23.30 3.17 8.58
C LEU A 332 24.34 2.93 7.48
N SER A 333 24.96 3.99 6.98
CA SER A 333 26.03 3.89 6.00
C SER A 333 27.22 3.08 6.52
N SER A 334 27.68 3.39 7.74
CA SER A 334 28.82 2.70 8.39
C SER A 334 28.49 1.24 8.70
N GLU A 335 27.30 0.97 9.21
CA GLU A 335 26.89 -0.38 9.65
C GLU A 335 26.69 -1.37 8.49
N PHE A 336 26.15 -0.87 7.38
CA PHE A 336 25.75 -1.70 6.23
C PHE A 336 26.64 -1.53 5.00
N GLY A 337 27.63 -0.62 5.04
CA GLY A 337 28.41 -0.28 3.86
C GLY A 337 27.56 0.36 2.75
N ALA A 338 26.46 1.01 3.13
CA ALA A 338 25.49 1.61 2.21
C ALA A 338 25.80 3.10 2.01
N PRO A 339 26.38 3.54 0.88
CA PRO A 339 26.62 4.96 0.65
C PRO A 339 25.31 5.75 0.68
N VAL A 340 25.37 6.94 1.25
CA VAL A 340 24.24 7.87 1.30
C VAL A 340 24.37 8.87 0.16
N ILE A 341 23.34 8.93 -0.68
CA ILE A 341 23.20 9.89 -1.75
C ILE A 341 22.24 10.97 -1.26
N ASP A 342 22.81 12.09 -0.77
CA ASP A 342 22.01 13.22 -0.35
C ASP A 342 21.69 14.12 -1.57
N ALA A 343 20.54 13.86 -2.17
CA ALA A 343 20.06 14.59 -3.33
C ALA A 343 19.07 15.72 -2.97
N ARG A 344 18.85 16.00 -1.67
CA ARG A 344 17.85 16.98 -1.23
C ARG A 344 17.98 18.33 -1.91
N ARG A 345 19.19 18.77 -2.25
CA ARG A 345 19.50 20.09 -2.84
C ARG A 345 19.96 20.04 -4.29
N TRP A 346 19.73 18.91 -4.99
CA TRP A 346 20.22 18.77 -6.38
C TRP A 346 19.39 19.53 -7.41
N LEU A 347 18.15 19.86 -7.06
CA LEU A 347 17.21 20.53 -7.95
C LEU A 347 16.67 21.82 -7.34
N THR A 348 16.03 22.61 -8.19
CA THR A 348 15.37 23.87 -7.79
C THR A 348 13.87 23.68 -7.62
N ALA A 349 13.20 24.68 -7.02
CA ALA A 349 11.75 24.63 -6.82
C ALA A 349 10.98 24.55 -8.15
N GLU A 350 11.50 25.15 -9.23
CA GLU A 350 10.89 25.16 -10.57
C GLU A 350 10.80 23.76 -11.18
N GLU A 351 11.67 22.86 -10.76
CA GLU A 351 11.75 21.47 -11.23
C GLU A 351 10.84 20.56 -10.42
N THR A 352 10.06 21.11 -9.47
CA THR A 352 9.12 20.36 -8.63
C THR A 352 7.68 20.79 -8.88
N ILE A 353 6.74 19.88 -8.56
CA ILE A 353 5.30 20.15 -8.59
C ILE A 353 4.83 20.74 -7.24
N ASP A 354 5.36 20.21 -6.13
CA ASP A 354 4.89 20.49 -4.78
C ASP A 354 6.04 20.56 -3.75
N GLY A 355 7.26 20.70 -4.25
CA GLY A 355 8.49 20.77 -3.43
C GLY A 355 9.16 19.42 -3.22
N HIS A 356 8.48 18.28 -3.45
CA HIS A 356 9.09 16.95 -3.32
C HIS A 356 8.73 15.93 -4.43
N HIS A 357 7.73 16.19 -5.24
CA HIS A 357 7.51 15.47 -6.49
C HIS A 357 8.05 16.31 -7.64
N LEU A 358 8.80 15.68 -8.54
CA LEU A 358 9.43 16.37 -9.66
C LEU A 358 8.44 16.60 -10.81
N THR A 359 8.70 17.63 -11.61
CA THR A 359 8.13 17.74 -12.96
C THR A 359 8.78 16.71 -13.88
N GLY A 360 8.22 16.46 -15.06
CA GLY A 360 8.83 15.55 -16.06
C GLY A 360 10.23 16.00 -16.48
N ASN A 361 10.43 17.31 -16.67
CA ASN A 361 11.75 17.88 -16.96
C ASN A 361 12.70 17.75 -15.78
N GLY A 362 12.21 17.99 -14.55
CA GLY A 362 12.97 17.77 -13.32
C GLY A 362 13.38 16.31 -13.14
N ALA A 363 12.49 15.37 -13.44
CA ALA A 363 12.78 13.93 -13.38
C ALA A 363 13.87 13.51 -14.37
N ASP A 364 13.83 14.02 -15.59
CA ASP A 364 14.87 13.75 -16.59
C ASP A 364 16.23 14.28 -16.14
N ARG A 365 16.29 15.53 -15.64
CA ARG A 365 17.54 16.10 -15.11
C ARG A 365 18.02 15.36 -13.87
N PHE A 366 17.13 15.06 -12.93
CA PHE A 366 17.48 14.27 -11.74
C PHE A 366 18.05 12.91 -12.11
N THR A 367 17.43 12.23 -13.07
CA THR A 367 17.90 10.93 -13.57
C THR A 367 19.31 11.01 -14.13
N ASP A 368 19.63 12.07 -14.90
CA ASP A 368 20.96 12.25 -15.47
C ASP A 368 22.02 12.46 -14.39
N VAL A 369 21.74 13.34 -13.41
CA VAL A 369 22.66 13.62 -12.29
C VAL A 369 22.84 12.37 -11.44
N LEU A 370 21.73 11.72 -11.03
CA LEU A 370 21.76 10.49 -10.22
C LEU A 370 22.58 9.38 -10.91
N THR A 371 22.39 9.23 -12.21
CA THR A 371 23.10 8.21 -12.97
C THR A 371 24.60 8.48 -13.01
N ARG A 372 24.99 9.72 -13.35
CA ARG A 372 26.39 10.11 -13.48
C ARG A 372 27.14 10.10 -12.15
N ASP A 373 26.55 10.73 -11.11
CA ASP A 373 27.26 11.08 -9.89
C ASP A 373 27.12 10.01 -8.79
N ALA A 374 26.12 9.12 -8.93
CA ALA A 374 25.88 8.10 -7.91
C ALA A 374 25.86 6.67 -8.48
N LEU A 375 25.02 6.36 -9.49
CA LEU A 375 24.85 4.98 -9.93
C LEU A 375 26.05 4.45 -10.73
N ALA A 376 26.67 5.27 -11.58
CA ALA A 376 27.83 4.86 -12.35
C ALA A 376 29.05 4.53 -11.45
N PRO A 377 29.41 5.33 -10.42
CA PRO A 377 30.43 4.95 -9.44
C PRO A 377 30.10 3.66 -8.68
N LEU A 378 28.84 3.43 -8.33
CA LEU A 378 28.42 2.20 -7.65
C LEU A 378 28.60 0.95 -8.50
N LEU A 379 28.48 1.04 -9.82
CA LEU A 379 28.65 -0.08 -10.73
C LEU A 379 30.09 -0.19 -11.27
N GLY A 380 30.83 0.92 -11.34
CA GLY A 380 32.19 0.99 -11.87
C GLY A 380 33.29 0.70 -10.85
N GLY A 381 33.01 0.79 -9.54
CA GLY A 381 33.94 0.39 -8.48
C GLY A 381 34.28 -1.09 -8.61
N SER A 382 35.54 -1.39 -8.83
CA SER A 382 36.12 -2.74 -8.98
C SER A 382 35.62 -3.69 -7.90
N ARG A 383 35.23 -4.90 -8.33
CA ARG A 383 35.04 -6.08 -7.44
C ARG A 383 36.34 -6.41 -6.73
#